data_342fa9a1aeaf2f3b07c7df1c873fbc2c
#
_entry.id   342fa9a1aeaf2f3b07c7df1c873fbc2c
#
_cell.length_a   1.000
_cell.length_b   1.000
_cell.length_c   1.000
_cell.angle_alpha   90.00
_cell.angle_beta   90.00
_cell.angle_gamma   90.00
#
_symmetry.space_group_name_H-M   'P 1'
#
loop_
_entity.id
_entity.type
_entity.pdbx_description
1 polymer ?
#
loop_
_entity_poly.entity_id
_entity_poly.type
_entity_poly.pdbx_seq_one_letter_code
_entity_poly.pdbx_strand_id
1 'polypeptide(L)'
;MLTKENVVNALKQVNDPELHQSIVDLNMVRNIQIHDNHIALDIILTIPGCPLKAKIQQDVEEALQALGASTTISFGAMTEQERRTLTASLQAKNVTEQGMPNMLLPNSGVQFIAITSGKGGVGKSTVTINLAVALARLGKRVGILDADIYGFSIPAMMKIDQKPTMLDQTAIPVERHGVKMMSMGFFTNDNQPVMWRGPMLNKWIRNFLVNTLWGGDLDYLLIDLPPGTGDVAIDMAAMIPQAQEIIVTTPHLAASHVASRAGLMAQHTKHTILGVVENMAYFEGADGQKNYLFGQGGAEQLADLLQTDVIAQIPFAQPEENTGSSVYDEESIIGEVFTHLAEDLLYK
;
A
#
# COMPACT_ATOMS: atom_id res chain seq x y z
N MET A 1 33.26 -16.53 24.38
CA MET A 1 32.32 -17.17 25.32
C MET A 1 30.93 -16.62 25.00
N LEU A 2 29.97 -17.48 24.81
CA LEU A 2 28.59 -17.07 24.46
C LEU A 2 27.95 -16.41 25.68
N THR A 3 27.47 -15.18 25.53
CA THR A 3 26.82 -14.42 26.61
C THR A 3 25.39 -14.08 26.23
N LYS A 4 24.53 -13.85 27.21
CA LYS A 4 23.14 -13.40 26.98
C LYS A 4 23.10 -12.10 26.17
N GLU A 5 24.05 -11.21 26.36
CA GLU A 5 24.17 -9.96 25.62
C GLU A 5 24.48 -10.21 24.13
N ASN A 6 25.40 -11.14 23.80
CA ASN A 6 25.67 -11.54 22.42
C ASN A 6 24.43 -12.08 21.72
N VAL A 7 23.66 -12.93 22.43
CA VAL A 7 22.40 -13.51 21.91
C VAL A 7 21.37 -12.42 21.66
N VAL A 8 21.14 -11.52 22.61
CA VAL A 8 20.20 -10.39 22.46
C VAL A 8 20.61 -9.47 21.32
N ASN A 9 21.90 -9.16 21.17
CA ASN A 9 22.41 -8.31 20.09
C ASN A 9 22.23 -8.96 18.71
N ALA A 10 22.43 -10.27 18.59
CA ALA A 10 22.16 -11.00 17.35
C ALA A 10 20.65 -10.97 17.03
N LEU A 11 19.79 -11.24 18.01
CA LEU A 11 18.34 -11.24 17.84
C LEU A 11 17.72 -9.85 17.59
N LYS A 12 18.42 -8.76 17.96
CA LYS A 12 18.01 -7.40 17.60
C LYS A 12 18.01 -7.14 16.09
N GLN A 13 18.77 -7.93 15.32
CA GLN A 13 18.79 -7.84 13.86
C GLN A 13 17.63 -8.60 13.20
N VAL A 14 16.94 -9.44 13.97
CA VAL A 14 15.77 -10.18 13.49
C VAL A 14 14.53 -9.31 13.69
N ASN A 15 13.87 -8.98 12.58
CA ASN A 15 12.63 -8.21 12.60
C ASN A 15 11.41 -9.12 12.47
N ASP A 16 10.33 -8.74 13.15
CA ASP A 16 9.01 -9.28 12.85
C ASP A 16 8.64 -8.84 11.43
N PRO A 17 8.30 -9.78 10.53
CA PRO A 17 8.09 -9.45 9.11
C PRO A 17 6.80 -8.64 8.83
N GLU A 18 5.84 -8.59 9.77
CA GLU A 18 4.64 -7.75 9.63
C GLU A 18 4.85 -6.35 10.24
N LEU A 19 5.53 -6.29 11.39
CA LEU A 19 5.72 -5.03 12.12
C LEU A 19 7.01 -4.29 11.71
N HIS A 20 7.93 -4.96 11.00
CA HIS A 20 9.25 -4.44 10.60
C HIS A 20 10.05 -3.84 11.77
N GLN A 21 9.84 -4.37 12.98
CA GLN A 21 10.55 -3.99 14.18
C GLN A 21 11.22 -5.22 14.79
N SER A 22 12.35 -4.99 15.49
CA SER A 22 13.10 -6.05 16.14
C SER A 22 12.21 -6.87 17.09
N ILE A 23 12.27 -8.20 16.98
CA ILE A 23 11.57 -9.11 17.90
C ILE A 23 11.98 -8.91 19.36
N VAL A 24 13.17 -8.36 19.60
CA VAL A 24 13.63 -8.00 20.96
C VAL A 24 12.88 -6.75 21.45
N ASP A 25 12.78 -5.72 20.62
CA ASP A 25 12.10 -4.46 20.95
C ASP A 25 10.60 -4.65 21.11
N LEU A 26 10.02 -5.62 20.37
CA LEU A 26 8.64 -6.07 20.50
C LEU A 26 8.39 -6.97 21.75
N ASN A 27 9.43 -7.22 22.54
CA ASN A 27 9.36 -8.11 23.72
C ASN A 27 8.87 -9.53 23.41
N MET A 28 9.19 -10.01 22.18
CA MET A 28 8.84 -11.35 21.73
C MET A 28 9.84 -12.43 22.20
N VAL A 29 11.08 -12.03 22.56
CA VAL A 29 12.14 -12.96 22.99
C VAL A 29 12.13 -13.09 24.50
N ARG A 30 11.99 -14.34 25.01
CA ARG A 30 11.93 -14.64 26.44
C ARG A 30 12.76 -15.85 26.81
N ASN A 31 13.01 -16.00 28.11
CA ASN A 31 13.59 -17.21 28.73
C ASN A 31 14.89 -17.71 28.07
N ILE A 32 15.80 -16.78 27.67
CA ILE A 32 17.07 -17.15 27.07
C ILE A 32 17.91 -17.93 28.11
N GLN A 33 18.22 -19.17 27.79
CA GLN A 33 19.10 -20.08 28.54
C GLN A 33 20.28 -20.49 27.65
N ILE A 34 21.46 -20.47 28.20
CA ILE A 34 22.69 -20.80 27.47
C ILE A 34 23.39 -21.93 28.24
N HIS A 35 23.59 -23.04 27.56
CA HIS A 35 24.34 -24.19 28.07
C HIS A 35 25.43 -24.54 27.08
N ASP A 36 26.71 -24.26 27.43
CA ASP A 36 27.86 -24.42 26.56
C ASP A 36 27.66 -23.70 25.20
N ASN A 37 27.46 -24.45 24.15
CA ASN A 37 27.24 -23.97 22.79
C ASN A 37 25.78 -24.16 22.32
N HIS A 38 24.84 -24.30 23.25
CA HIS A 38 23.41 -24.48 22.98
C HIS A 38 22.60 -23.34 23.59
N ILE A 39 21.69 -22.77 22.80
CA ILE A 39 20.78 -21.69 23.21
C ILE A 39 19.35 -22.24 23.19
N ALA A 40 18.65 -22.18 24.30
CA ALA A 40 17.22 -22.40 24.38
C ALA A 40 16.50 -21.08 24.66
N LEU A 41 15.44 -20.80 23.93
CA LEU A 41 14.68 -19.53 24.12
C LEU A 41 13.21 -19.71 23.70
N ASP A 42 12.37 -18.80 24.20
CA ASP A 42 10.97 -18.72 23.83
C ASP A 42 10.75 -17.52 22.90
N ILE A 43 10.03 -17.74 21.80
CA ILE A 43 9.51 -16.70 20.91
C ILE A 43 8.00 -16.58 21.11
N ILE A 44 7.55 -15.42 21.57
CA ILE A 44 6.15 -15.14 21.85
C ILE A 44 5.56 -14.35 20.68
N LEU A 45 4.75 -15.03 19.86
CA LEU A 45 4.10 -14.44 18.69
C LEU A 45 2.96 -13.50 19.12
N THR A 46 2.68 -12.50 18.29
CA THR A 46 1.62 -11.51 18.52
C THR A 46 0.23 -12.15 18.58
N ILE A 47 -0.02 -13.13 17.71
CA ILE A 47 -1.27 -13.88 17.65
C ILE A 47 -1.02 -15.39 17.63
N PRO A 48 -1.93 -16.22 18.19
CA PRO A 48 -1.87 -17.64 18.01
C PRO A 48 -1.99 -18.02 16.52
N GLY A 49 -1.11 -18.91 16.06
CA GLY A 49 -1.18 -19.39 14.67
C GLY A 49 -0.69 -18.38 13.62
N CYS A 50 0.18 -17.45 14.01
CA CYS A 50 0.81 -16.50 13.06
C CYS A 50 1.32 -17.24 11.81
N PRO A 51 0.90 -16.83 10.58
CA PRO A 51 1.30 -17.49 9.35
C PRO A 51 2.80 -17.35 9.06
N LEU A 52 3.45 -16.36 9.66
CA LEU A 52 4.87 -16.06 9.47
C LEU A 52 5.78 -16.72 10.52
N LYS A 53 5.23 -17.61 11.36
CA LYS A 53 6.00 -18.37 12.36
C LYS A 53 7.25 -19.04 11.76
N ALA A 54 7.11 -19.68 10.60
CA ALA A 54 8.21 -20.39 9.96
C ALA A 54 9.33 -19.43 9.53
N LYS A 55 8.98 -18.23 9.05
CA LYS A 55 9.96 -17.20 8.67
C LYS A 55 10.69 -16.67 9.89
N ILE A 56 9.98 -16.34 10.96
CA ILE A 56 10.60 -15.88 12.22
C ILE A 56 11.52 -16.94 12.79
N GLN A 57 11.12 -18.21 12.73
CA GLN A 57 11.97 -19.33 13.18
C GLN A 57 13.27 -19.38 12.40
N GLN A 58 13.18 -19.35 11.08
CA GLN A 58 14.35 -19.39 10.20
C GLN A 58 15.32 -18.23 10.49
N ASP A 59 14.78 -16.98 10.56
CA ASP A 59 15.60 -15.80 10.79
C ASP A 59 16.29 -15.82 12.17
N VAL A 60 15.61 -16.35 13.21
CA VAL A 60 16.20 -16.56 14.55
C VAL A 60 17.29 -17.64 14.51
N GLU A 61 17.03 -18.76 13.84
CA GLU A 61 18.02 -19.85 13.71
C GLU A 61 19.26 -19.36 12.98
N GLU A 62 19.13 -18.63 11.87
CA GLU A 62 20.23 -18.05 11.10
C GLU A 62 21.06 -17.07 11.95
N ALA A 63 20.39 -16.16 12.68
CA ALA A 63 21.06 -15.18 13.54
C ALA A 63 21.86 -15.83 14.67
N LEU A 64 21.36 -16.92 15.27
CA LEU A 64 22.03 -17.61 16.35
C LEU A 64 23.10 -18.61 15.84
N GLN A 65 22.90 -19.19 14.66
CA GLN A 65 23.91 -20.03 14.01
C GLN A 65 25.17 -19.23 13.67
N ALA A 66 25.03 -17.95 13.32
CA ALA A 66 26.18 -17.05 13.11
C ALA A 66 27.07 -16.88 14.35
N LEU A 67 26.52 -17.13 15.55
CA LEU A 67 27.29 -17.17 16.80
C LEU A 67 27.96 -18.54 17.07
N GLY A 68 27.79 -19.51 16.17
CA GLY A 68 28.29 -20.87 16.29
C GLY A 68 27.50 -21.73 17.29
N ALA A 69 26.27 -21.38 17.63
CA ALA A 69 25.44 -22.07 18.61
C ALA A 69 24.37 -22.95 17.92
N SER A 70 24.06 -24.08 18.58
CA SER A 70 22.84 -24.82 18.27
C SER A 70 21.65 -24.22 19.03
N THR A 71 20.44 -24.35 18.48
CA THR A 71 19.27 -23.67 19.05
C THR A 71 18.08 -24.58 19.28
N THR A 72 17.34 -24.33 20.36
CA THR A 72 15.99 -24.86 20.59
C THR A 72 15.05 -23.69 20.81
N ILE A 73 14.04 -23.57 19.94
CA ILE A 73 13.05 -22.48 20.00
C ILE A 73 11.70 -23.04 20.38
N SER A 74 11.15 -22.53 21.46
CA SER A 74 9.75 -22.77 21.86
C SER A 74 8.90 -21.60 21.42
N PHE A 75 7.70 -21.86 20.91
CA PHE A 75 6.77 -20.81 20.50
C PHE A 75 5.59 -20.70 21.44
N GLY A 76 5.28 -19.48 21.86
CA GLY A 76 4.09 -19.09 22.57
C GLY A 76 3.32 -18.00 21.83
N ALA A 77 2.24 -17.53 22.42
CA ALA A 77 1.50 -16.37 21.95
C ALA A 77 1.31 -15.35 23.08
N MET A 78 1.26 -14.07 22.74
CA MET A 78 0.98 -12.99 23.67
C MET A 78 -0.40 -13.18 24.31
N THR A 79 -0.48 -12.87 25.59
CA THR A 79 -1.76 -12.73 26.29
C THR A 79 -2.51 -11.51 25.73
N GLU A 80 -3.82 -11.45 25.98
CA GLU A 80 -4.65 -10.30 25.58
C GLU A 80 -4.10 -8.97 26.15
N GLN A 81 -3.64 -8.99 27.43
CA GLN A 81 -3.06 -7.81 28.07
C GLN A 81 -1.76 -7.37 27.39
N GLU A 82 -0.90 -8.29 27.02
CA GLU A 82 0.37 -7.99 26.34
C GLU A 82 0.12 -7.44 24.95
N ARG A 83 -0.83 -8.01 24.18
CA ARG A 83 -1.24 -7.49 22.87
C ARG A 83 -1.76 -6.05 22.99
N ARG A 84 -2.66 -5.79 23.94
CA ARG A 84 -3.18 -4.43 24.17
C ARG A 84 -2.06 -3.44 24.48
N THR A 85 -1.11 -3.83 25.32
CA THR A 85 0.05 -2.98 25.64
C THR A 85 0.92 -2.72 24.41
N LEU A 86 1.20 -3.75 23.62
CA LEU A 86 1.95 -3.62 22.36
C LEU A 86 1.20 -2.72 21.38
N THR A 87 -0.07 -2.98 21.12
CA THR A 87 -0.92 -2.19 20.23
C THR A 87 -0.95 -0.72 20.64
N ALA A 88 -1.15 -0.44 21.93
CA ALA A 88 -1.15 0.92 22.45
C ALA A 88 0.22 1.61 22.23
N SER A 89 1.33 0.91 22.42
CA SER A 89 2.67 1.46 22.19
C SER A 89 2.94 1.74 20.69
N LEU A 90 2.46 0.88 19.80
CA LEU A 90 2.58 1.06 18.35
C LEU A 90 1.68 2.20 17.87
N GLN A 91 0.45 2.29 18.37
CA GLN A 91 -0.47 3.39 18.05
C GLN A 91 0.03 4.74 18.56
N ALA A 92 0.59 4.79 19.77
CA ALA A 92 1.14 6.03 20.34
C ALA A 92 2.25 6.65 19.47
N LYS A 93 2.96 5.83 18.69
CA LYS A 93 3.95 6.30 17.70
C LYS A 93 3.29 6.84 16.41
N ASN A 94 2.05 6.47 16.14
CA ASN A 94 1.37 6.75 14.87
C ASN A 94 0.29 7.84 14.97
N VAL A 95 -0.11 8.26 16.19
CA VAL A 95 -1.13 9.29 16.40
C VAL A 95 -0.65 10.37 17.36
N THR A 96 -1.18 11.57 17.19
CA THR A 96 -1.00 12.68 18.13
C THR A 96 -1.76 12.43 19.44
N GLU A 97 -1.51 13.23 20.47
CA GLU A 97 -2.28 13.20 21.73
C GLU A 97 -3.79 13.43 21.50
N GLN A 98 -4.17 14.10 20.40
CA GLN A 98 -5.56 14.35 20.00
C GLN A 98 -6.15 13.21 19.13
N GLY A 99 -5.41 12.11 18.92
CA GLY A 99 -5.87 10.95 18.14
C GLY A 99 -5.87 11.17 16.61
N MET A 100 -5.13 12.19 16.11
CA MET A 100 -4.93 12.39 14.69
C MET A 100 -3.73 11.55 14.22
N PRO A 101 -3.81 10.84 13.08
CA PRO A 101 -2.65 10.15 12.54
C PRO A 101 -1.50 11.10 12.25
N ASN A 102 -0.30 10.76 12.72
CA ASN A 102 0.89 11.59 12.51
C ASN A 102 1.19 11.81 11.02
N MET A 103 0.86 10.84 10.19
CA MET A 103 1.01 10.93 8.73
C MET A 103 0.17 12.07 8.11
N LEU A 104 -0.92 12.48 8.74
CA LEU A 104 -1.77 13.58 8.27
C LEU A 104 -1.27 14.97 8.70
N LEU A 105 -0.24 15.04 9.52
CA LEU A 105 0.35 16.32 9.91
C LEU A 105 1.07 16.96 8.73
N PRO A 106 1.04 18.29 8.57
CA PRO A 106 1.68 19.00 7.47
C PRO A 106 3.19 18.74 7.32
N ASN A 107 3.85 18.37 8.41
CA ASN A 107 5.29 18.09 8.48
C ASN A 107 5.62 16.59 8.57
N SER A 108 4.67 15.73 8.26
CA SER A 108 4.89 14.27 8.29
C SER A 108 5.88 13.78 7.24
N GLY A 109 6.02 14.53 6.15
CA GLY A 109 6.81 14.12 4.97
C GLY A 109 6.09 13.11 4.06
N VAL A 110 4.92 12.60 4.45
CA VAL A 110 4.14 11.67 3.64
C VAL A 110 3.45 12.41 2.49
N GLN A 111 3.68 11.95 1.28
CA GLN A 111 2.97 12.43 0.09
C GLN A 111 1.71 11.58 -0.16
N PHE A 112 0.56 12.24 -0.24
CA PHE A 112 -0.72 11.62 -0.54
C PHE A 112 -1.06 11.85 -2.00
N ILE A 113 -1.22 10.76 -2.76
CA ILE A 113 -1.59 10.83 -4.18
C ILE A 113 -2.92 10.11 -4.37
N ALA A 114 -3.97 10.87 -4.63
CA ALA A 114 -5.27 10.33 -4.98
C ALA A 114 -5.32 10.01 -6.48
N ILE A 115 -5.66 8.78 -6.82
CA ILE A 115 -5.86 8.35 -8.20
C ILE A 115 -7.35 8.36 -8.47
N THR A 116 -7.78 9.19 -9.41
CA THR A 116 -9.18 9.45 -9.69
C THR A 116 -9.50 9.26 -11.16
N SER A 117 -10.76 9.05 -11.48
CA SER A 117 -11.24 8.90 -12.86
C SER A 117 -12.70 9.32 -12.98
N GLY A 118 -13.10 9.71 -14.17
CA GLY A 118 -14.49 10.11 -14.42
C GLY A 118 -15.48 8.93 -14.47
N LYS A 119 -15.02 7.74 -14.87
CA LYS A 119 -15.84 6.53 -15.02
C LYS A 119 -15.06 5.27 -14.66
N GLY A 120 -15.76 4.18 -14.37
CA GLY A 120 -15.17 2.86 -14.20
C GLY A 120 -14.59 2.28 -15.49
N GLY A 121 -13.63 1.35 -15.36
CA GLY A 121 -13.06 0.61 -16.48
C GLY A 121 -11.97 1.34 -17.28
N VAL A 122 -11.50 2.52 -16.84
CA VAL A 122 -10.37 3.21 -17.47
C VAL A 122 -9.00 2.70 -17.00
N GLY A 123 -8.97 1.78 -16.03
CA GLY A 123 -7.73 1.21 -15.47
C GLY A 123 -7.13 2.02 -14.32
N LYS A 124 -7.94 2.79 -13.59
CA LYS A 124 -7.53 3.55 -12.40
C LYS A 124 -6.70 2.71 -11.43
N SER A 125 -7.26 1.58 -10.97
CA SER A 125 -6.60 0.68 -10.01
C SER A 125 -5.33 0.03 -10.58
N THR A 126 -5.27 -0.21 -11.90
CA THR A 126 -4.04 -0.65 -12.58
C THR A 126 -2.95 0.41 -12.48
N VAL A 127 -3.30 1.68 -12.70
CA VAL A 127 -2.36 2.80 -12.54
C VAL A 127 -1.92 2.90 -11.07
N THR A 128 -2.85 2.83 -10.12
CA THR A 128 -2.54 2.88 -8.68
C THR A 128 -1.53 1.82 -8.28
N ILE A 129 -1.77 0.57 -8.64
CA ILE A 129 -0.90 -0.56 -8.27
C ILE A 129 0.50 -0.40 -8.87
N ASN A 130 0.58 -0.16 -10.17
CA ASN A 130 1.86 -0.17 -10.87
C ASN A 130 2.70 1.05 -10.52
N LEU A 131 2.09 2.21 -10.31
CA LEU A 131 2.80 3.39 -9.79
C LEU A 131 3.33 3.14 -8.36
N ALA A 132 2.52 2.52 -7.49
CA ALA A 132 2.96 2.19 -6.14
C ALA A 132 4.13 1.21 -6.14
N VAL A 133 4.08 0.18 -6.98
CA VAL A 133 5.16 -0.80 -7.11
C VAL A 133 6.42 -0.16 -7.71
N ALA A 134 6.28 0.71 -8.71
CA ALA A 134 7.41 1.45 -9.28
C ALA A 134 8.10 2.34 -8.24
N LEU A 135 7.33 3.09 -7.43
CA LEU A 135 7.88 3.87 -6.33
C LEU A 135 8.59 2.98 -5.28
N ALA A 136 8.04 1.80 -4.98
CA ALA A 136 8.66 0.85 -4.05
C ALA A 136 9.98 0.29 -4.61
N ARG A 137 10.05 -0.01 -5.91
CA ARG A 137 11.29 -0.42 -6.60
C ARG A 137 12.37 0.66 -6.56
N LEU A 138 11.97 1.94 -6.57
CA LEU A 138 12.88 3.08 -6.36
C LEU A 138 13.25 3.30 -4.88
N GLY A 139 12.96 2.33 -4.00
CA GLY A 139 13.33 2.35 -2.59
C GLY A 139 12.44 3.22 -1.70
N LYS A 140 11.27 3.66 -2.18
CA LYS A 140 10.30 4.40 -1.37
C LYS A 140 9.41 3.45 -0.55
N ARG A 141 9.00 3.89 0.62
CA ARG A 141 8.05 3.19 1.49
C ARG A 141 6.65 3.63 1.11
N VAL A 142 5.91 2.72 0.50
CA VAL A 142 4.66 3.03 -0.19
C VAL A 142 3.49 2.27 0.44
N GLY A 143 2.37 2.97 0.61
CA GLY A 143 1.10 2.37 0.96
C GLY A 143 0.06 2.58 -0.14
N ILE A 144 -0.91 1.68 -0.22
CA ILE A 144 -2.14 1.83 -1.00
C ILE A 144 -3.33 1.74 -0.07
N LEU A 145 -4.20 2.76 -0.15
CA LEU A 145 -5.53 2.73 0.42
C LEU A 145 -6.55 2.56 -0.71
N ASP A 146 -7.14 1.35 -0.84
CA ASP A 146 -8.22 1.09 -1.77
C ASP A 146 -9.54 1.61 -1.17
N ALA A 147 -9.94 2.78 -1.64
CA ALA A 147 -11.16 3.47 -1.24
C ALA A 147 -12.32 3.27 -2.25
N ASP A 148 -12.11 2.48 -3.31
CA ASP A 148 -13.18 2.08 -4.25
C ASP A 148 -14.01 0.93 -3.66
N ILE A 149 -14.85 1.27 -2.71
CA ILE A 149 -15.58 0.30 -1.88
C ILE A 149 -16.61 -0.49 -2.67
N TYR A 150 -17.11 0.05 -3.77
CA TYR A 150 -18.08 -0.63 -4.63
C TYR A 150 -17.42 -1.53 -5.69
N GLY A 151 -16.17 -1.27 -6.00
CA GLY A 151 -15.41 -1.95 -7.05
C GLY A 151 -13.99 -2.29 -6.62
N PHE A 152 -13.78 -2.59 -5.31
CA PHE A 152 -12.47 -2.99 -4.83
C PHE A 152 -11.91 -4.14 -5.67
N SER A 153 -10.75 -3.92 -6.25
CA SER A 153 -10.11 -4.88 -7.15
C SER A 153 -8.65 -5.12 -6.83
N ILE A 154 -8.05 -4.25 -6.05
CA ILE A 154 -6.61 -4.25 -5.79
C ILE A 154 -6.12 -5.56 -5.16
N PRO A 155 -6.76 -6.16 -4.12
CA PRO A 155 -6.30 -7.42 -3.58
C PRO A 155 -6.25 -8.54 -4.64
N ALA A 156 -7.29 -8.67 -5.45
CA ALA A 156 -7.34 -9.67 -6.52
C ALA A 156 -6.31 -9.40 -7.61
N MET A 157 -6.14 -8.13 -8.03
CA MET A 157 -5.16 -7.72 -9.03
C MET A 157 -3.72 -7.96 -8.61
N MET A 158 -3.41 -7.86 -7.31
CA MET A 158 -2.09 -8.13 -6.74
C MET A 158 -1.94 -9.58 -6.26
N LYS A 159 -2.94 -10.45 -6.46
CA LYS A 159 -2.96 -11.84 -5.97
C LYS A 159 -2.68 -11.95 -4.48
N ILE A 160 -3.43 -11.23 -3.70
CA ILE A 160 -3.35 -11.26 -2.24
C ILE A 160 -4.53 -12.05 -1.70
N ASP A 161 -4.23 -13.24 -1.17
CA ASP A 161 -5.22 -14.14 -0.56
C ASP A 161 -5.25 -13.99 0.97
N GLN A 162 -4.21 -13.42 1.56
CA GLN A 162 -4.12 -13.20 3.00
C GLN A 162 -4.91 -11.95 3.42
N LYS A 163 -5.46 -12.00 4.63
CA LYS A 163 -6.14 -10.86 5.25
C LYS A 163 -5.19 -10.09 6.15
N PRO A 164 -5.43 -8.79 6.41
CA PRO A 164 -4.70 -8.03 7.40
C PRO A 164 -4.75 -8.70 8.77
N THR A 165 -3.63 -8.73 9.46
CA THR A 165 -3.57 -9.20 10.85
C THR A 165 -4.21 -8.17 11.77
N MET A 166 -5.17 -8.58 12.59
CA MET A 166 -5.83 -7.69 13.53
C MET A 166 -5.23 -7.80 14.92
N LEU A 167 -4.69 -6.70 15.42
CA LEU A 167 -4.28 -6.52 16.81
C LEU A 167 -5.36 -5.69 17.52
N ASP A 168 -6.32 -6.33 18.13
CA ASP A 168 -7.54 -5.73 18.67
C ASP A 168 -8.30 -4.91 17.61
N GLN A 169 -8.29 -3.58 17.69
CA GLN A 169 -8.93 -2.68 16.73
C GLN A 169 -7.95 -2.11 15.68
N THR A 170 -6.70 -2.51 15.74
CA THR A 170 -5.63 -2.02 14.84
C THR A 170 -5.29 -3.08 13.82
N ALA A 171 -5.25 -2.68 12.56
CA ALA A 171 -4.87 -3.56 11.45
C ALA A 171 -3.38 -3.41 11.13
N ILE A 172 -2.70 -4.53 10.94
CA ILE A 172 -1.42 -4.56 10.25
C ILE A 172 -1.74 -4.70 8.76
N PRO A 173 -1.32 -3.75 7.89
CA PRO A 173 -1.62 -3.81 6.46
C PRO A 173 -0.95 -5.03 5.83
N VAL A 174 -1.57 -5.57 4.80
CA VAL A 174 -0.93 -6.63 3.99
C VAL A 174 0.17 -6.00 3.15
N GLU A 175 1.28 -6.69 3.01
CA GLU A 175 2.38 -6.24 2.16
C GLU A 175 2.60 -7.18 0.98
N ARG A 176 2.71 -6.61 -0.22
CA ARG A 176 3.04 -7.33 -1.45
C ARG A 176 3.85 -6.43 -2.39
N HIS A 177 4.86 -6.97 -3.03
CA HIS A 177 5.78 -6.21 -3.91
C HIS A 177 6.41 -4.96 -3.24
N GLY A 178 6.66 -5.00 -1.92
CA GLY A 178 7.18 -3.86 -1.14
C GLY A 178 6.15 -2.75 -0.89
N VAL A 179 4.86 -3.01 -1.14
CA VAL A 179 3.77 -2.05 -0.96
C VAL A 179 2.83 -2.53 0.13
N LYS A 180 2.59 -1.69 1.14
CA LYS A 180 1.60 -1.91 2.20
C LYS A 180 0.21 -1.58 1.68
N MET A 181 -0.79 -2.36 2.09
CA MET A 181 -2.12 -2.21 1.51
C MET A 181 -3.25 -2.43 2.50
N MET A 182 -4.26 -1.57 2.39
CA MET A 182 -5.56 -1.74 3.02
C MET A 182 -6.66 -1.58 1.99
N SER A 183 -7.60 -2.52 1.99
CA SER A 183 -8.78 -2.53 1.12
C SER A 183 -9.99 -3.07 1.86
N MET A 184 -11.17 -2.57 1.52
CA MET A 184 -12.43 -3.16 1.97
C MET A 184 -12.60 -4.60 1.50
N GLY A 185 -11.97 -4.99 0.39
CA GLY A 185 -11.98 -6.36 -0.12
C GLY A 185 -11.48 -7.40 0.87
N PHE A 186 -10.64 -7.02 1.83
CA PHE A 186 -10.18 -7.94 2.87
C PHE A 186 -11.24 -8.26 3.94
N PHE A 187 -12.25 -7.42 4.09
CA PHE A 187 -13.28 -7.51 5.14
C PHE A 187 -14.64 -7.93 4.61
N THR A 188 -14.77 -8.08 3.30
CA THR A 188 -15.98 -8.58 2.65
C THR A 188 -15.82 -10.07 2.35
N ASN A 189 -16.92 -10.82 2.40
CA ASN A 189 -16.94 -12.20 1.91
C ASN A 189 -17.24 -12.17 0.40
N ASP A 190 -16.53 -12.99 -0.34
CA ASP A 190 -16.52 -13.14 -1.79
C ASP A 190 -17.75 -12.62 -2.52
N ASN A 191 -17.58 -11.56 -3.33
CA ASN A 191 -18.53 -11.01 -4.32
C ASN A 191 -19.99 -10.85 -3.87
N GLN A 192 -20.26 -10.78 -2.56
CA GLN A 192 -21.61 -10.47 -2.12
C GLN A 192 -21.87 -8.97 -2.26
N PRO A 193 -23.02 -8.57 -2.78
CA PRO A 193 -23.38 -7.16 -2.86
C PRO A 193 -23.49 -6.58 -1.45
N VAL A 194 -22.60 -5.67 -1.13
CA VAL A 194 -22.61 -5.00 0.17
C VAL A 194 -23.36 -3.69 0.03
N MET A 195 -24.44 -3.53 0.80
CA MET A 195 -25.21 -2.28 0.81
C MET A 195 -24.59 -1.28 1.80
N TRP A 196 -23.56 -0.58 1.36
CA TRP A 196 -22.96 0.50 2.12
C TRP A 196 -23.69 1.83 1.87
N ARG A 197 -23.88 2.61 2.93
CA ARG A 197 -24.39 3.98 2.84
C ARG A 197 -23.22 4.97 3.01
N GLY A 198 -23.25 6.12 2.33
CA GLY A 198 -22.19 7.13 2.34
C GLY A 198 -21.53 7.39 3.70
N PRO A 199 -22.28 7.66 4.80
CA PRO A 199 -21.67 7.89 6.12
C PRO A 199 -20.88 6.72 6.69
N MET A 200 -21.17 5.48 6.27
CA MET A 200 -20.41 4.31 6.68
C MET A 200 -19.06 4.25 5.95
N LEU A 201 -19.02 4.66 4.68
CA LEU A 201 -17.81 4.67 3.86
C LEU A 201 -16.76 5.59 4.46
N ASN A 202 -17.14 6.80 4.83
CA ASN A 202 -16.25 7.77 5.47
C ASN A 202 -15.67 7.26 6.78
N LYS A 203 -16.50 6.58 7.57
CA LYS A 203 -16.05 5.96 8.81
C LYS A 203 -14.97 4.90 8.54
N TRP A 204 -15.12 4.09 7.47
CA TRP A 204 -14.15 3.06 7.11
C TRP A 204 -12.84 3.65 6.61
N ILE A 205 -12.89 4.63 5.69
CA ILE A 205 -11.71 5.31 5.18
C ILE A 205 -10.93 5.95 6.35
N ARG A 206 -11.65 6.68 7.21
CA ARG A 206 -11.05 7.25 8.41
C ARG A 206 -10.44 6.18 9.31
N ASN A 207 -11.13 5.05 9.49
CA ASN A 207 -10.63 3.94 10.28
C ASN A 207 -9.35 3.35 9.69
N PHE A 208 -9.27 3.21 8.38
CA PHE A 208 -8.06 2.73 7.71
C PHE A 208 -6.89 3.72 7.83
N LEU A 209 -7.14 5.02 7.83
CA LEU A 209 -6.09 6.00 8.06
C LEU A 209 -5.59 6.02 9.51
N VAL A 210 -6.50 5.86 10.48
CA VAL A 210 -6.20 6.00 11.92
C VAL A 210 -5.72 4.69 12.54
N ASN A 211 -6.43 3.59 12.24
CA ASN A 211 -6.26 2.30 12.92
C ASN A 211 -5.47 1.28 12.10
N THR A 212 -4.73 1.71 11.10
CA THR A 212 -3.77 0.85 10.38
C THR A 212 -2.35 1.24 10.78
N LEU A 213 -1.52 0.24 11.04
CA LEU A 213 -0.10 0.42 11.31
C LEU A 213 0.67 0.62 9.99
N TRP A 214 0.49 1.78 9.37
CA TRP A 214 1.21 2.13 8.13
C TRP A 214 2.73 2.18 8.30
N GLY A 215 3.19 2.32 9.54
CA GLY A 215 4.58 2.65 9.86
C GLY A 215 4.77 4.17 9.93
N GLY A 216 5.58 4.62 10.88
CA GLY A 216 5.86 6.06 11.07
C GLY A 216 6.77 6.69 10.01
N ASP A 217 7.11 5.93 8.98
CA ASP A 217 8.16 6.22 8.00
C ASP A 217 7.68 6.12 6.55
N LEU A 218 6.37 6.12 6.31
CA LEU A 218 5.80 6.06 4.96
C LEU A 218 6.22 7.31 4.15
N ASP A 219 6.67 7.11 2.89
CA ASP A 219 7.00 8.20 1.98
C ASP A 219 5.79 8.59 1.13
N TYR A 220 5.02 7.59 0.66
CA TYR A 220 3.85 7.79 -0.18
C TYR A 220 2.66 6.97 0.29
N LEU A 221 1.47 7.56 0.25
CA LEU A 221 0.19 6.84 0.34
C LEU A 221 -0.63 7.14 -0.92
N LEU A 222 -0.77 6.13 -1.79
CA LEU A 222 -1.64 6.19 -2.96
C LEU A 222 -3.07 5.81 -2.54
N ILE A 223 -4.05 6.58 -3.00
CA ILE A 223 -5.45 6.40 -2.64
C ILE A 223 -6.24 6.12 -3.91
N ASP A 224 -6.73 4.89 -4.06
CA ASP A 224 -7.55 4.49 -5.18
C ASP A 224 -9.01 4.89 -4.93
N LEU A 225 -9.45 6.03 -5.50
CA LEU A 225 -10.78 6.56 -5.27
C LEU A 225 -11.85 5.86 -6.14
N PRO A 226 -13.10 5.79 -5.71
CA PRO A 226 -14.18 5.36 -6.59
C PRO A 226 -14.29 6.31 -7.81
N PRO A 227 -14.77 5.80 -8.96
CA PRO A 227 -14.93 6.63 -10.15
C PRO A 227 -16.00 7.70 -9.97
N GLY A 228 -15.78 8.87 -10.57
CA GLY A 228 -16.70 9.99 -10.56
C GLY A 228 -16.48 10.97 -9.42
N THR A 229 -17.48 11.81 -9.15
CA THR A 229 -17.45 12.95 -8.20
C THR A 229 -18.38 12.73 -7.01
N GLY A 230 -18.43 11.48 -6.51
CA GLY A 230 -19.31 11.11 -5.40
C GLY A 230 -18.81 11.58 -4.04
N ASP A 231 -19.63 11.34 -3.01
CA ASP A 231 -19.40 11.76 -1.63
C ASP A 231 -18.01 11.34 -1.11
N VAL A 232 -17.51 10.17 -1.53
CA VAL A 232 -16.20 9.65 -1.11
C VAL A 232 -15.06 10.58 -1.53
N ALA A 233 -15.09 11.12 -2.75
CA ALA A 233 -14.05 12.05 -3.22
C ALA A 233 -14.08 13.37 -2.42
N ILE A 234 -15.27 13.89 -2.12
CA ILE A 234 -15.45 15.10 -1.31
C ILE A 234 -14.94 14.89 0.12
N ASP A 235 -15.29 13.76 0.71
CA ASP A 235 -14.89 13.44 2.08
C ASP A 235 -13.40 13.18 2.21
N MET A 236 -12.80 12.52 1.19
CA MET A 236 -11.35 12.35 1.12
C MET A 236 -10.63 13.69 1.03
N ALA A 237 -11.14 14.61 0.22
CA ALA A 237 -10.58 15.96 0.13
C ALA A 237 -10.65 16.71 1.46
N ALA A 238 -11.73 16.53 2.22
CA ALA A 238 -11.84 17.10 3.55
C ALA A 238 -10.94 16.45 4.59
N MET A 239 -10.67 15.12 4.46
CA MET A 239 -9.81 14.37 5.39
C MET A 239 -8.33 14.58 5.13
N ILE A 240 -7.93 14.74 3.87
CA ILE A 240 -6.54 14.87 3.43
C ILE A 240 -6.40 16.09 2.49
N PRO A 241 -6.52 17.32 3.01
CA PRO A 241 -6.49 18.53 2.18
C PRO A 241 -5.16 18.74 1.45
N GLN A 242 -4.09 18.10 1.89
CA GLN A 242 -2.77 18.13 1.26
C GLN A 242 -2.59 17.08 0.16
N ALA A 243 -3.60 16.27 -0.15
CA ALA A 243 -3.49 15.28 -1.22
C ALA A 243 -3.32 15.96 -2.57
N GLN A 244 -2.52 15.30 -3.42
CA GLN A 244 -2.37 15.65 -4.83
C GLN A 244 -3.15 14.63 -5.66
N GLU A 245 -3.60 15.00 -6.85
CA GLU A 245 -4.43 14.10 -7.67
C GLU A 245 -3.80 13.79 -9.03
N ILE A 246 -3.89 12.52 -9.43
CA ILE A 246 -3.64 12.06 -10.80
C ILE A 246 -4.98 11.67 -11.41
N ILE A 247 -5.31 12.25 -12.57
CA ILE A 247 -6.56 11.98 -13.28
C ILE A 247 -6.31 10.92 -14.34
N VAL A 248 -6.96 9.76 -14.22
CA VAL A 248 -6.82 8.67 -15.18
C VAL A 248 -7.97 8.69 -16.18
N THR A 249 -7.62 8.66 -17.46
CA THR A 249 -8.57 8.58 -18.58
C THR A 249 -8.09 7.58 -19.63
N THR A 250 -8.86 7.43 -20.71
CA THR A 250 -8.46 6.74 -21.96
C THR A 250 -8.52 7.73 -23.10
N PRO A 251 -7.94 7.45 -24.30
CA PRO A 251 -7.94 8.36 -25.43
C PRO A 251 -9.31 8.78 -25.95
N HIS A 252 -10.35 8.01 -25.57
CA HIS A 252 -11.71 8.26 -26.05
C HIS A 252 -12.30 9.56 -25.49
N LEU A 253 -12.71 10.48 -26.36
CA LEU A 253 -13.22 11.81 -26.01
C LEU A 253 -14.36 11.78 -24.97
N ALA A 254 -15.27 10.80 -25.04
CA ALA A 254 -16.32 10.66 -24.04
C ALA A 254 -15.79 10.27 -22.65
N ALA A 255 -14.66 9.56 -22.56
CA ALA A 255 -14.01 9.25 -21.28
C ALA A 255 -13.41 10.50 -20.69
N SER A 256 -12.67 11.28 -21.49
CA SER A 256 -12.06 12.56 -21.09
C SER A 256 -13.11 13.57 -20.65
N HIS A 257 -14.22 13.67 -21.37
CA HIS A 257 -15.33 14.56 -20.98
C HIS A 257 -15.91 14.20 -19.62
N VAL A 258 -16.01 12.91 -19.26
CA VAL A 258 -16.48 12.52 -17.93
C VAL A 258 -15.38 12.72 -16.89
N ALA A 259 -14.10 12.47 -17.24
CA ALA A 259 -12.95 12.67 -16.37
C ALA A 259 -12.75 14.16 -16.01
N SER A 260 -13.17 15.10 -16.88
CA SER A 260 -13.11 16.53 -16.57
C SER A 260 -13.86 16.91 -15.31
N ARG A 261 -14.95 16.21 -14.99
CA ARG A 261 -15.70 16.46 -13.75
C ARG A 261 -14.88 16.11 -12.51
N ALA A 262 -14.10 15.02 -12.54
CA ALA A 262 -13.22 14.66 -11.45
C ALA A 262 -12.11 15.70 -11.28
N GLY A 263 -11.46 16.13 -12.36
CA GLY A 263 -10.44 17.17 -12.33
C GLY A 263 -10.98 18.53 -11.86
N LEU A 264 -12.17 18.95 -12.31
CA LEU A 264 -12.80 20.17 -11.83
C LEU A 264 -13.19 20.07 -10.34
N MET A 265 -13.54 18.88 -9.85
CA MET A 265 -13.77 18.64 -8.42
C MET A 265 -12.48 18.82 -7.64
N ALA A 266 -11.35 18.25 -8.10
CA ALA A 266 -10.03 18.44 -7.49
C ALA A 266 -9.68 19.92 -7.36
N GLN A 267 -9.89 20.72 -8.44
CA GLN A 267 -9.68 22.17 -8.42
C GLN A 267 -10.62 22.88 -7.42
N HIS A 268 -11.89 22.45 -7.37
CA HIS A 268 -12.87 23.02 -6.44
C HIS A 268 -12.51 22.74 -4.98
N THR A 269 -11.98 21.57 -4.69
CA THR A 269 -11.47 21.18 -3.37
C THR A 269 -10.06 21.70 -3.08
N LYS A 270 -9.45 22.43 -4.02
CA LYS A 270 -8.09 23.00 -3.95
C LYS A 270 -6.97 21.96 -3.87
N HIS A 271 -7.21 20.76 -4.35
CA HIS A 271 -6.16 19.79 -4.54
C HIS A 271 -5.29 20.16 -5.74
N THR A 272 -4.00 19.94 -5.62
CA THR A 272 -3.07 20.08 -6.75
C THR A 272 -3.25 18.89 -7.69
N ILE A 273 -3.50 19.15 -8.97
CA ILE A 273 -3.51 18.12 -10.01
C ILE A 273 -2.07 17.95 -10.50
N LEU A 274 -1.49 16.76 -10.27
CA LEU A 274 -0.14 16.40 -10.73
C LEU A 274 -0.09 16.23 -12.23
N GLY A 275 -1.19 15.74 -12.83
CA GLY A 275 -1.32 15.56 -14.27
C GLY A 275 -2.40 14.56 -14.65
N VAL A 276 -2.50 14.34 -15.96
CA VAL A 276 -3.39 13.34 -16.56
C VAL A 276 -2.58 12.13 -17.00
N VAL A 277 -3.05 10.92 -16.65
CA VAL A 277 -2.52 9.66 -17.15
C VAL A 277 -3.51 9.11 -18.19
N GLU A 278 -3.03 8.98 -19.44
CA GLU A 278 -3.78 8.33 -20.51
C GLU A 278 -3.48 6.83 -20.51
N ASN A 279 -4.39 6.04 -19.99
CA ASN A 279 -4.27 4.59 -20.02
C ASN A 279 -4.90 4.03 -21.31
N MET A 280 -4.40 2.87 -21.76
CA MET A 280 -4.82 2.25 -23.05
C MET A 280 -4.59 3.21 -24.22
N ALA A 281 -3.50 3.97 -24.20
CA ALA A 281 -3.21 5.02 -25.15
C ALA A 281 -3.07 4.48 -26.57
N TYR A 282 -2.38 3.38 -26.75
CA TYR A 282 -2.19 2.70 -28.02
C TYR A 282 -1.89 1.21 -27.77
N PHE A 283 -2.06 0.41 -28.81
CA PHE A 283 -1.56 -0.97 -28.88
C PHE A 283 -0.34 -0.99 -29.80
N GLU A 284 0.77 -1.53 -29.33
CA GLU A 284 1.98 -1.69 -30.16
C GLU A 284 1.91 -3.06 -30.87
N GLY A 285 1.89 -3.04 -32.18
CA GLY A 285 1.91 -4.22 -33.01
C GLY A 285 3.28 -4.90 -33.02
N ALA A 286 3.34 -6.14 -33.50
CA ALA A 286 4.60 -6.88 -33.62
C ALA A 286 5.65 -6.19 -34.56
N ASP A 287 5.21 -5.27 -35.38
CA ASP A 287 5.99 -4.43 -36.28
C ASP A 287 6.48 -3.11 -35.63
N GLY A 288 6.17 -2.92 -34.35
CA GLY A 288 6.49 -1.69 -33.60
C GLY A 288 5.57 -0.51 -33.93
N GLN A 289 4.51 -0.71 -34.74
CA GLN A 289 3.58 0.37 -35.05
C GLN A 289 2.57 0.57 -33.94
N LYS A 290 2.31 1.85 -33.60
CA LYS A 290 1.28 2.23 -32.63
C LYS A 290 -0.10 2.26 -33.29
N ASN A 291 -1.00 1.45 -32.77
CA ASN A 291 -2.39 1.37 -33.20
C ASN A 291 -3.30 1.99 -32.15
N TYR A 292 -4.01 3.04 -32.49
CA TYR A 292 -4.85 3.82 -31.57
C TYR A 292 -6.29 3.31 -31.54
N LEU A 293 -6.51 2.17 -30.87
CA LEU A 293 -7.78 1.48 -30.84
C LEU A 293 -8.93 2.29 -30.22
N PHE A 294 -8.62 3.17 -29.28
CA PHE A 294 -9.60 3.99 -28.56
C PHE A 294 -9.61 5.47 -28.99
N GLY A 295 -8.99 5.81 -30.12
CA GLY A 295 -8.86 7.17 -30.63
C GLY A 295 -7.60 7.87 -30.12
N GLN A 296 -7.57 9.17 -30.20
CA GLN A 296 -6.44 10.04 -29.82
C GLN A 296 -6.95 11.40 -29.33
N GLY A 297 -6.12 12.10 -28.57
CA GLY A 297 -6.35 13.49 -28.18
C GLY A 297 -7.27 13.68 -26.98
N GLY A 298 -7.74 12.61 -26.34
CA GLY A 298 -8.64 12.72 -25.22
C GLY A 298 -7.94 13.24 -23.96
N ALA A 299 -6.75 12.75 -23.67
CA ALA A 299 -5.99 13.19 -22.51
C ALA A 299 -5.46 14.61 -22.67
N GLU A 300 -5.00 14.99 -23.87
CA GLU A 300 -4.52 16.33 -24.17
C GLU A 300 -5.63 17.37 -23.99
N GLN A 301 -6.84 17.11 -24.51
CA GLN A 301 -7.99 18.01 -24.30
C GLN A 301 -8.36 18.13 -22.80
N LEU A 302 -8.24 17.04 -22.05
CA LEU A 302 -8.49 17.06 -20.63
C LEU A 302 -7.42 17.85 -19.87
N ALA A 303 -6.15 17.65 -20.21
CA ALA A 303 -5.03 18.36 -19.62
C ALA A 303 -5.11 19.87 -19.89
N ASP A 304 -5.41 20.28 -21.13
CA ASP A 304 -5.64 21.68 -21.50
C ASP A 304 -6.78 22.30 -20.67
N LEU A 305 -7.91 21.59 -20.54
CA LEU A 305 -9.06 22.06 -19.74
C LEU A 305 -8.69 22.26 -18.28
N LEU A 306 -7.89 21.36 -17.72
CA LEU A 306 -7.49 21.39 -16.31
C LEU A 306 -6.24 22.23 -16.05
N GLN A 307 -5.63 22.79 -17.10
CA GLN A 307 -4.37 23.55 -17.04
C GLN A 307 -3.23 22.75 -16.40
N THR A 308 -3.08 21.51 -16.84
CA THR A 308 -2.05 20.56 -16.40
C THR A 308 -1.47 19.82 -17.62
N ASP A 309 -0.57 18.87 -17.38
CA ASP A 309 0.09 18.09 -18.43
C ASP A 309 -0.42 16.66 -18.50
N VAL A 310 -0.25 16.02 -19.67
CA VAL A 310 -0.31 14.55 -19.79
C VAL A 310 1.03 14.00 -19.31
N ILE A 311 1.05 13.37 -18.13
CA ILE A 311 2.27 12.92 -17.45
C ILE A 311 2.66 11.47 -17.80
N ALA A 312 1.75 10.69 -18.37
CA ALA A 312 2.07 9.38 -18.91
C ALA A 312 1.02 8.94 -19.95
N GLN A 313 1.47 8.21 -20.97
CA GLN A 313 0.67 7.48 -21.93
C GLN A 313 1.02 6.00 -21.84
N ILE A 314 0.10 5.19 -21.29
CA ILE A 314 0.33 3.78 -21.02
C ILE A 314 -0.23 2.94 -22.16
N PRO A 315 0.59 2.11 -22.84
CA PRO A 315 0.13 1.20 -23.87
C PRO A 315 -0.90 0.20 -23.36
N PHE A 316 -1.75 -0.29 -24.25
CA PHE A 316 -2.64 -1.39 -23.96
C PHE A 316 -1.89 -2.72 -24.17
N ALA A 317 -1.57 -3.40 -23.10
CA ALA A 317 -1.06 -4.77 -23.09
C ALA A 317 -1.52 -5.50 -21.82
N GLN A 318 -1.44 -6.81 -21.85
CA GLN A 318 -1.66 -7.62 -20.65
C GLN A 318 -0.33 -7.86 -19.96
N PRO A 319 -0.30 -7.94 -18.63
CA PRO A 319 0.86 -8.44 -17.90
C PRO A 319 1.20 -9.86 -18.36
N GLU A 320 2.45 -10.27 -18.25
CA GLU A 320 2.87 -11.61 -18.62
C GLU A 320 2.07 -12.68 -17.85
N GLU A 321 1.60 -13.69 -18.57
CA GLU A 321 0.70 -14.74 -18.04
C GLU A 321 1.27 -15.48 -16.80
N ASN A 322 2.59 -15.52 -16.67
CA ASN A 322 3.28 -16.27 -15.61
C ASN A 322 3.10 -15.70 -14.20
N THR A 323 2.78 -14.42 -14.06
CA THR A 323 2.61 -13.77 -12.75
C THR A 323 1.17 -13.85 -12.26
N GLY A 324 0.19 -13.86 -13.19
CA GLY A 324 -1.26 -13.75 -12.95
C GLY A 324 -1.65 -12.56 -12.09
N SER A 325 -0.71 -11.66 -11.85
CA SER A 325 -0.87 -10.37 -11.17
C SER A 325 -1.03 -9.28 -12.24
N SER A 326 -1.68 -8.17 -11.88
CA SER A 326 -1.75 -6.98 -12.74
C SER A 326 -0.53 -6.06 -12.58
N VAL A 327 0.53 -6.55 -11.96
CA VAL A 327 1.83 -5.85 -11.83
C VAL A 327 2.67 -6.17 -13.05
N TYR A 328 3.10 -5.13 -13.76
CA TYR A 328 3.98 -5.26 -14.91
C TYR A 328 5.43 -5.44 -14.46
N ASP A 329 6.16 -6.24 -15.24
CA ASP A 329 7.60 -6.37 -15.08
C ASP A 329 8.28 -5.02 -15.32
N GLU A 330 9.32 -4.71 -14.55
CA GLU A 330 10.06 -3.45 -14.64
C GLU A 330 10.71 -3.26 -16.01
N GLU A 331 11.21 -4.35 -16.62
CA GLU A 331 11.87 -4.35 -17.92
C GLU A 331 10.87 -4.36 -19.11
N SER A 332 9.57 -4.46 -18.84
CA SER A 332 8.54 -4.35 -19.88
C SER A 332 8.32 -2.90 -20.29
N ILE A 333 7.87 -2.68 -21.52
CA ILE A 333 7.54 -1.32 -22.05
C ILE A 333 6.61 -0.57 -21.09
N ILE A 334 5.62 -1.26 -20.50
CA ILE A 334 4.69 -0.64 -19.55
C ILE A 334 5.38 -0.39 -18.20
N GLY A 335 6.21 -1.32 -17.74
CA GLY A 335 7.01 -1.17 -16.52
C GLY A 335 7.92 0.05 -16.59
N GLU A 336 8.60 0.26 -17.72
CA GLU A 336 9.43 1.46 -17.98
C GLU A 336 8.59 2.75 -17.90
N VAL A 337 7.38 2.78 -18.45
CA VAL A 337 6.48 3.95 -18.35
C VAL A 337 6.15 4.26 -16.89
N PHE A 338 5.86 3.25 -16.07
CA PHE A 338 5.58 3.46 -14.65
C PHE A 338 6.82 3.86 -13.86
N THR A 339 8.00 3.33 -14.22
CA THR A 339 9.27 3.73 -13.62
C THR A 339 9.56 5.22 -13.89
N HIS A 340 9.45 5.68 -15.14
CA HIS A 340 9.61 7.09 -15.47
C HIS A 340 8.58 7.97 -14.75
N LEU A 341 7.31 7.56 -14.73
CA LEU A 341 6.28 8.29 -13.99
C LEU A 341 6.60 8.42 -12.50
N ALA A 342 7.12 7.34 -11.89
CA ALA A 342 7.53 7.34 -10.50
C ALA A 342 8.74 8.26 -10.27
N GLU A 343 9.74 8.21 -11.15
CA GLU A 343 10.92 9.10 -11.12
C GLU A 343 10.51 10.56 -11.19
N ASP A 344 9.61 10.93 -12.12
CA ASP A 344 9.11 12.30 -12.26
C ASP A 344 8.44 12.82 -10.98
N LEU A 345 7.77 11.94 -10.25
CA LEU A 345 7.15 12.29 -8.96
C LEU A 345 8.17 12.52 -7.84
N LEU A 346 9.39 11.99 -7.94
CA LEU A 346 10.44 12.24 -6.94
C LEU A 346 11.02 13.65 -7.04
N TYR A 347 10.88 14.34 -8.18
CA TYR A 347 11.43 15.65 -8.44
C TYR A 347 10.39 16.78 -8.37
N LYS A 348 9.12 16.44 -8.15
CA LYS A 348 8.02 17.40 -7.96
C LYS A 348 7.71 17.63 -6.48
#